data_7a86cb2bde34fce9a5de4d93f894bbf0
#
_entry.id   7a86cb2bde34fce9a5de4d93f894bbf0
#
_cell.length_a   1.000
_cell.length_b   1.000
_cell.length_c   1.000
_cell.angle_alpha   90.00
_cell.angle_beta   90.00
_cell.angle_gamma   90.00
#
_symmetry.space_group_name_H-M   'P 1'
#
loop_
_entity.id
_entity.type
_entity.pdbx_description
1 polymer ?
#
loop_
_entity_poly.entity_id
_entity_poly.type
_entity_poly.pdbx_seq_one_letter_code
_entity_poly.pdbx_strand_id
1 'polypeptide(L)'
;MPACNLILALTLTAPLLAACIVLSILCLALLIRVSKDRAKLLQRGLLFRWPILSVDPGHISPALRTTELGPSLDSLVSITPSLGVRGGISDLESCILAALAKAASARELPGTQTHIFEFGTCTGKTTHHLALNAGHLARVVTLTLAPDQHTTYQRGKGDDPRDTHAALKESAFTRFYYSGTNVEPQITQLFGDSKALDITPHQALYDLIFVDGSHARSYVESDSRLAMHMLKPGGLILWHDYRGPWRARGVWSTLNALAQSHTLVHIKGTSLVVYTN
;
A
#
# COMPACT_ATOMS: atom_id res chain seq x y z
N MET A 1 -29.68 8.40 67.11
CA MET A 1 -29.99 7.60 65.93
C MET A 1 -29.65 8.27 64.58
N PRO A 2 -28.69 9.21 64.44
CA PRO A 2 -28.31 9.71 63.10
C PRO A 2 -27.17 8.93 62.42
N ALA A 3 -26.35 8.18 63.14
CA ALA A 3 -25.20 7.49 62.56
C ALA A 3 -25.56 6.26 61.70
N CYS A 4 -26.68 5.59 61.98
CA CYS A 4 -27.09 4.40 61.26
C CYS A 4 -27.60 4.69 59.82
N ASN A 5 -28.24 5.86 59.64
CA ASN A 5 -28.73 6.29 58.34
C ASN A 5 -27.62 6.76 57.38
N LEU A 6 -26.51 7.27 57.89
CA LEU A 6 -25.36 7.71 57.10
C LEU A 6 -24.56 6.50 56.57
N ILE A 7 -24.41 5.45 57.40
CA ILE A 7 -23.72 4.21 56.98
C ILE A 7 -24.55 3.47 55.94
N LEU A 8 -25.86 3.43 56.05
CA LEU A 8 -26.76 2.80 55.07
C LEU A 8 -26.77 3.57 53.73
N ALA A 9 -26.71 4.90 53.78
CA ALA A 9 -26.61 5.73 52.57
C ALA A 9 -25.26 5.56 51.83
N LEU A 10 -24.17 5.45 52.59
CA LEU A 10 -22.83 5.20 52.03
C LEU A 10 -22.67 3.79 51.47
N THR A 11 -23.31 2.78 52.05
CA THR A 11 -23.27 1.39 51.54
C THR A 11 -24.13 1.20 50.29
N LEU A 12 -25.18 2.00 50.09
CA LEU A 12 -26.00 1.98 48.86
C LEU A 12 -25.39 2.79 47.68
N THR A 13 -24.63 3.84 47.99
CA THR A 13 -24.01 4.68 46.93
C THR A 13 -22.76 4.07 46.36
N ALA A 14 -21.97 3.32 47.14
CA ALA A 14 -20.72 2.68 46.66
C ALA A 14 -20.96 1.66 45.53
N PRO A 15 -21.90 0.70 45.63
CA PRO A 15 -22.18 -0.23 44.53
C PRO A 15 -22.80 0.45 43.31
N LEU A 16 -23.60 1.49 43.49
CA LEU A 16 -24.13 2.30 42.38
C LEU A 16 -23.01 3.05 41.66
N LEU A 17 -22.09 3.65 42.36
CA LEU A 17 -20.92 4.32 41.80
C LEU A 17 -20.02 3.33 41.04
N ALA A 18 -19.77 2.18 41.60
CA ALA A 18 -19.02 1.12 40.93
C ALA A 18 -19.70 0.63 39.65
N ALA A 19 -21.04 0.45 39.69
CA ALA A 19 -21.81 0.08 38.52
C ALA A 19 -21.74 1.16 37.41
N CYS A 20 -21.83 2.44 37.75
CA CYS A 20 -21.68 3.56 36.81
C CYS A 20 -20.29 3.60 36.21
N ILE A 21 -19.24 3.36 36.96
CA ILE A 21 -17.87 3.31 36.47
C ILE A 21 -17.69 2.15 35.49
N VAL A 22 -18.16 0.96 35.83
CA VAL A 22 -18.10 -0.22 34.94
C VAL A 22 -18.88 0.04 33.65
N LEU A 23 -20.08 0.61 33.73
CA LEU A 23 -20.89 0.92 32.56
C LEU A 23 -20.20 1.98 31.65
N SER A 24 -19.58 2.99 32.26
CA SER A 24 -18.83 4.00 31.54
C SER A 24 -17.61 3.41 30.81
N ILE A 25 -16.88 2.50 31.42
CA ILE A 25 -15.76 1.77 30.81
C ILE A 25 -16.24 0.91 29.65
N LEU A 26 -17.35 0.19 29.82
CA LEU A 26 -17.95 -0.63 28.75
C LEU A 26 -18.43 0.22 27.58
N CYS A 27 -19.09 1.36 27.84
CA CYS A 27 -19.49 2.29 26.80
C CYS A 27 -18.29 2.87 26.06
N LEU A 28 -17.23 3.25 26.76
CA LEU A 28 -16.00 3.75 26.15
C LEU A 28 -15.32 2.67 25.28
N ALA A 29 -15.24 1.44 25.77
CA ALA A 29 -14.70 0.31 25.03
C ALA A 29 -15.52 0.03 23.76
N LEU A 30 -16.85 0.09 23.84
CA LEU A 30 -17.75 -0.08 22.71
C LEU A 30 -17.58 1.06 21.69
N LEU A 31 -17.49 2.29 22.14
CA LEU A 31 -17.24 3.46 21.26
C LEU A 31 -15.89 3.34 20.53
N ILE A 32 -14.84 2.90 21.22
CA ILE A 32 -13.53 2.66 20.62
C ILE A 32 -13.62 1.54 19.57
N ARG A 33 -14.33 0.47 19.84
CA ARG A 33 -14.53 -0.65 18.89
C ARG A 33 -15.31 -0.20 17.67
N VAL A 34 -16.43 0.48 17.85
CA VAL A 34 -17.25 1.03 16.75
C VAL A 34 -16.44 2.03 15.90
N SER A 35 -15.65 2.88 16.56
CA SER A 35 -14.75 3.82 15.86
C SER A 35 -13.69 3.11 15.02
N LYS A 36 -13.08 2.04 15.54
CA LYS A 36 -12.10 1.21 14.81
C LYS A 36 -12.74 0.50 13.62
N ASP A 37 -13.92 -0.09 13.80
CA ASP A 37 -14.62 -0.79 12.73
C ASP A 37 -15.11 0.19 11.65
N ARG A 38 -15.62 1.36 12.05
CA ARG A 38 -15.97 2.43 11.12
C ARG A 38 -14.75 2.96 10.36
N ALA A 39 -13.60 3.10 11.04
CA ALA A 39 -12.35 3.50 10.39
C ALA A 39 -11.88 2.46 9.36
N LYS A 40 -12.03 1.16 9.64
CA LYS A 40 -11.72 0.09 8.67
C LYS A 40 -12.66 0.12 7.45
N LEU A 41 -13.95 0.34 7.67
CA LEU A 41 -14.93 0.44 6.60
C LEU A 41 -14.73 1.70 5.74
N LEU A 42 -14.39 2.83 6.37
CA LEU A 42 -13.98 4.06 5.70
C LEU A 42 -12.72 3.81 4.86
N GLN A 43 -11.72 3.16 5.44
CA GLN A 43 -10.45 2.84 4.79
C GLN A 43 -10.63 1.96 3.55
N ARG A 44 -11.63 1.07 3.55
CA ARG A 44 -11.98 0.20 2.42
C ARG A 44 -12.91 0.87 1.39
N GLY A 45 -13.22 2.15 1.55
CA GLY A 45 -14.14 2.86 0.67
C GLY A 45 -15.60 2.39 0.75
N LEU A 46 -15.96 1.62 1.80
CA LEU A 46 -17.30 1.03 1.93
C LEU A 46 -18.33 1.97 2.55
N LEU A 47 -17.89 2.97 3.34
CA LEU A 47 -18.77 3.91 4.02
C LEU A 47 -18.66 5.35 3.53
N PHE A 48 -17.73 5.64 2.64
CA PHE A 48 -17.46 6.99 2.19
C PHE A 48 -17.24 7.02 0.68
N ARG A 49 -17.80 8.00 0.02
CA ARG A 49 -17.51 8.23 -1.40
C ARG A 49 -16.15 8.93 -1.49
N TRP A 50 -15.16 8.20 -1.96
CA TRP A 50 -13.84 8.72 -2.19
C TRP A 50 -13.84 9.71 -3.34
N PRO A 51 -13.03 10.80 -3.31
CA PRO A 51 -12.91 11.73 -4.42
C PRO A 51 -12.48 11.05 -5.72
N ILE A 52 -11.61 10.05 -5.64
CA ILE A 52 -11.25 9.19 -6.77
C ILE A 52 -12.34 8.13 -6.93
N LEU A 53 -12.82 7.94 -8.16
CA LEU A 53 -13.81 6.92 -8.48
C LEU A 53 -13.34 5.54 -8.03
N SER A 54 -14.16 4.86 -7.24
CA SER A 54 -13.89 3.50 -6.78
C SER A 54 -14.62 2.51 -7.68
N VAL A 55 -13.87 1.53 -8.19
CA VAL A 55 -14.41 0.45 -9.00
C VAL A 55 -14.13 -0.90 -8.38
N ASP A 56 -14.93 -1.89 -8.73
CA ASP A 56 -14.65 -3.27 -8.36
C ASP A 56 -13.40 -3.77 -9.09
N PRO A 57 -12.62 -4.69 -8.50
CA PRO A 57 -11.34 -5.15 -9.06
C PRO A 57 -11.42 -5.60 -10.52
N GLY A 58 -12.49 -6.28 -10.93
CA GLY A 58 -12.71 -6.73 -12.29
C GLY A 58 -12.91 -5.62 -13.33
N HIS A 59 -13.04 -4.35 -12.92
CA HIS A 59 -13.24 -3.23 -13.84
C HIS A 59 -11.97 -2.44 -14.14
N ILE A 60 -10.83 -2.79 -13.53
CA ILE A 60 -9.59 -2.03 -13.65
C ILE A 60 -8.89 -2.30 -14.98
N SER A 61 -8.93 -3.53 -15.43
CA SER A 61 -8.23 -3.97 -16.63
C SER A 61 -9.01 -5.06 -17.34
N PRO A 62 -9.04 -5.05 -18.68
CA PRO A 62 -9.51 -6.19 -19.46
C PRO A 62 -8.86 -7.51 -19.02
N ALA A 63 -7.59 -7.47 -18.62
CA ALA A 63 -6.87 -8.63 -18.11
C ALA A 63 -7.39 -9.14 -16.76
N LEU A 64 -7.91 -8.26 -15.89
CA LEU A 64 -8.62 -8.70 -14.68
C LEU A 64 -10.02 -9.21 -14.96
N ARG A 65 -10.63 -8.78 -16.09
CA ARG A 65 -11.92 -9.30 -16.56
C ARG A 65 -11.77 -10.63 -17.28
N THR A 66 -10.68 -10.81 -18.02
CA THR A 66 -10.37 -12.03 -18.76
C THR A 66 -9.72 -13.11 -17.91
N THR A 67 -9.41 -12.81 -16.72
CA THR A 67 -9.50 -13.78 -15.69
C THR A 67 -11.01 -13.91 -15.33
N GLU A 68 -11.84 -14.20 -16.26
CA GLU A 68 -12.41 -15.52 -16.23
C GLU A 68 -11.28 -16.39 -15.75
N LEU A 69 -11.19 -16.42 -14.46
CA LEU A 69 -10.27 -17.21 -13.65
C LEU A 69 -10.67 -18.62 -14.03
N GLY A 70 -10.31 -18.95 -15.26
CA GLY A 70 -10.61 -20.19 -15.88
C GLY A 70 -10.02 -21.32 -15.06
N PRO A 71 -10.23 -22.57 -15.43
CA PRO A 71 -9.93 -23.75 -14.60
C PRO A 71 -8.47 -23.87 -14.12
N SER A 72 -7.65 -22.87 -14.33
CA SER A 72 -6.24 -22.81 -13.93
C SER A 72 -5.90 -21.64 -13.00
N LEU A 73 -6.77 -21.29 -12.07
CA LEU A 73 -6.46 -20.30 -11.03
C LEU A 73 -5.12 -20.59 -10.37
N ASP A 74 -4.84 -21.87 -10.10
CA ASP A 74 -3.59 -22.33 -9.48
C ASP A 74 -2.35 -22.10 -10.35
N SER A 75 -2.51 -22.07 -11.66
CA SER A 75 -1.42 -21.76 -12.59
C SER A 75 -1.25 -20.26 -12.83
N LEU A 76 -2.23 -19.44 -12.41
CA LEU A 76 -2.31 -18.04 -12.75
C LEU A 76 -1.76 -17.11 -11.67
N VAL A 77 -1.91 -17.44 -10.38
CA VAL A 77 -1.54 -16.56 -9.29
C VAL A 77 -0.78 -17.30 -8.21
N SER A 78 0.48 -16.91 -7.99
CA SER A 78 1.25 -17.34 -6.83
C SER A 78 1.32 -16.19 -5.83
N ILE A 79 0.85 -16.41 -4.62
CA ILE A 79 0.86 -15.42 -3.55
C ILE A 79 2.03 -15.70 -2.62
N THR A 80 2.86 -14.69 -2.36
CA THR A 80 3.89 -14.79 -1.35
C THR A 80 3.25 -14.92 0.02
N PRO A 81 3.52 -16.00 0.79
CA PRO A 81 2.91 -16.19 2.10
C PRO A 81 3.13 -14.99 3.01
N SER A 82 2.06 -14.53 3.67
CA SER A 82 2.12 -13.38 4.56
C SER A 82 2.50 -13.73 6.00
N LEU A 83 2.50 -15.01 6.35
CA LEU A 83 2.80 -15.49 7.72
C LEU A 83 4.24 -15.16 8.12
N GLY A 84 4.38 -14.26 9.10
CA GLY A 84 5.68 -13.86 9.65
C GLY A 84 6.49 -12.89 8.78
N VAL A 85 6.06 -12.58 7.57
CA VAL A 85 6.71 -11.60 6.69
C VAL A 85 6.07 -10.23 6.89
N ARG A 86 6.85 -9.26 7.32
CA ARG A 86 6.40 -7.86 7.37
C ARG A 86 6.15 -7.36 5.94
N GLY A 87 5.11 -6.60 5.78
CA GLY A 87 4.73 -5.99 4.52
C GLY A 87 3.30 -5.49 4.61
N GLY A 88 3.03 -4.29 4.08
CA GLY A 88 1.76 -3.58 4.27
C GLY A 88 0.63 -4.06 3.37
N ILE A 89 0.88 -4.89 2.36
CA ILE A 89 -0.14 -5.31 1.40
C ILE A 89 -1.02 -6.43 1.96
N SER A 90 -2.34 -6.33 1.74
CA SER A 90 -3.31 -7.37 2.09
C SER A 90 -3.31 -8.51 1.06
N ASP A 91 -3.96 -9.63 1.39
CA ASP A 91 -4.08 -10.77 0.46
C ASP A 91 -4.83 -10.39 -0.82
N LEU A 92 -5.88 -9.56 -0.73
CA LEU A 92 -6.60 -9.06 -1.89
C LEU A 92 -5.69 -8.19 -2.79
N GLU A 93 -4.92 -7.28 -2.19
CA GLU A 93 -3.95 -6.46 -2.91
C GLU A 93 -2.86 -7.33 -3.55
N SER A 94 -2.40 -8.36 -2.87
CA SER A 94 -1.47 -9.35 -3.40
C SER A 94 -2.03 -10.07 -4.64
N CYS A 95 -3.29 -10.51 -4.60
CA CYS A 95 -3.96 -11.13 -5.75
C CYS A 95 -4.06 -10.17 -6.94
N ILE A 96 -4.40 -8.92 -6.69
CA ILE A 96 -4.52 -7.89 -7.73
C ILE A 96 -3.16 -7.61 -8.36
N LEU A 97 -2.12 -7.41 -7.56
CA LEU A 97 -0.75 -7.18 -8.05
C LEU A 97 -0.23 -8.37 -8.87
N ALA A 98 -0.48 -9.61 -8.42
CA ALA A 98 -0.14 -10.82 -9.15
C ALA A 98 -0.84 -10.88 -10.51
N ALA A 99 -2.14 -10.61 -10.55
CA ALA A 99 -2.93 -10.61 -11.78
C ALA A 99 -2.44 -9.54 -12.76
N LEU A 100 -2.10 -8.33 -12.26
CA LEU A 100 -1.59 -7.25 -13.09
C LEU A 100 -0.17 -7.52 -13.60
N ALA A 101 0.71 -8.10 -12.79
CA ALA A 101 2.05 -8.51 -13.21
C ALA A 101 1.97 -9.57 -14.35
N LYS A 102 1.09 -10.55 -14.22
CA LYS A 102 0.81 -11.53 -15.29
C LYS A 102 0.24 -10.88 -16.55
N ALA A 103 -0.71 -9.97 -16.38
CA ALA A 103 -1.32 -9.27 -17.49
C ALA A 103 -0.31 -8.39 -18.23
N ALA A 104 0.59 -7.74 -17.54
CA ALA A 104 1.69 -6.98 -18.15
C ALA A 104 2.56 -7.92 -19.01
N SER A 105 2.93 -9.07 -18.47
CA SER A 105 3.74 -10.06 -19.20
C SER A 105 3.00 -10.67 -20.41
N ALA A 106 1.70 -10.89 -20.31
CA ALA A 106 0.91 -11.47 -21.40
C ALA A 106 0.67 -10.52 -22.57
N ARG A 107 0.85 -9.20 -22.38
CA ARG A 107 0.73 -8.18 -23.44
C ARG A 107 1.97 -8.10 -24.32
N GLU A 108 3.10 -8.51 -23.80
CA GLU A 108 4.35 -8.48 -24.52
C GLU A 108 4.38 -9.54 -25.63
N LEU A 109 5.06 -9.22 -26.73
CA LEU A 109 5.30 -10.20 -27.77
C LEU A 109 6.13 -11.37 -27.24
N PRO A 110 5.95 -12.59 -27.75
CA PRO A 110 6.74 -13.73 -27.35
C PRO A 110 8.26 -13.42 -27.45
N GLY A 111 8.97 -13.59 -26.33
CA GLY A 111 10.41 -13.32 -26.24
C GLY A 111 10.79 -11.90 -25.84
N THR A 112 9.85 -10.98 -25.67
CA THR A 112 10.13 -9.65 -25.09
C THR A 112 10.12 -9.70 -23.56
N GLN A 113 10.83 -8.74 -22.96
CA GLN A 113 10.94 -8.64 -21.51
C GLN A 113 9.88 -7.70 -20.95
N THR A 114 9.18 -8.15 -19.92
CA THR A 114 8.32 -7.29 -19.08
C THR A 114 9.17 -6.56 -18.07
N HIS A 115 9.02 -5.25 -17.98
CA HIS A 115 9.75 -4.42 -17.03
C HIS A 115 8.80 -3.89 -15.95
N ILE A 116 9.17 -4.12 -14.71
CA ILE A 116 8.40 -3.68 -13.53
C ILE A 116 9.31 -2.82 -12.66
N PHE A 117 8.80 -1.70 -12.15
CA PHE A 117 9.51 -0.88 -11.17
C PHE A 117 8.72 -0.78 -9.87
N GLU A 118 9.43 -0.80 -8.74
CA GLU A 118 8.87 -0.63 -7.42
C GLU A 118 9.62 0.46 -6.65
N PHE A 119 8.89 1.47 -6.21
CA PHE A 119 9.36 2.42 -5.21
C PHE A 119 9.01 1.87 -3.81
N GLY A 120 10.02 1.58 -2.99
CA GLY A 120 9.82 1.06 -1.64
C GLY A 120 9.94 -0.46 -1.54
N THR A 121 11.16 -0.99 -1.40
CA THR A 121 11.40 -2.43 -1.27
C THR A 121 10.92 -3.00 0.07
N CYS A 122 11.07 -2.25 1.17
CA CYS A 122 10.80 -2.72 2.54
C CYS A 122 11.45 -4.10 2.79
N THR A 123 10.67 -5.14 3.06
CA THR A 123 11.16 -6.51 3.24
C THR A 123 11.40 -7.27 1.93
N GLY A 124 11.05 -6.70 0.79
CA GLY A 124 11.11 -7.35 -0.53
C GLY A 124 9.99 -8.36 -0.77
N LYS A 125 8.94 -8.37 0.06
CA LYS A 125 7.79 -9.26 -0.13
C LYS A 125 7.06 -8.97 -1.43
N THR A 126 6.74 -7.71 -1.69
CA THR A 126 6.04 -7.29 -2.92
C THR A 126 6.93 -7.46 -4.14
N THR A 127 8.20 -7.11 -4.06
CA THR A 127 9.19 -7.36 -5.11
C THR A 127 9.22 -8.83 -5.53
N HIS A 128 9.35 -9.75 -4.55
CA HIS A 128 9.30 -11.19 -4.78
C HIS A 128 8.00 -11.62 -5.46
N HIS A 129 6.88 -11.10 -4.97
CA HIS A 129 5.56 -11.42 -5.47
C HIS A 129 5.35 -10.97 -6.94
N LEU A 130 5.81 -9.76 -7.28
CA LEU A 130 5.78 -9.24 -8.64
C LEU A 130 6.64 -10.09 -9.57
N ALA A 131 7.88 -10.40 -9.18
CA ALA A 131 8.80 -11.22 -9.98
C ALA A 131 8.26 -12.63 -10.21
N LEU A 132 7.68 -13.26 -9.17
CA LEU A 132 7.11 -14.61 -9.25
C LEU A 132 5.97 -14.69 -10.27
N ASN A 133 5.18 -13.63 -10.42
CA ASN A 133 3.98 -13.61 -11.28
C ASN A 133 4.21 -13.02 -12.67
N ALA A 134 5.24 -12.22 -12.88
CA ALA A 134 5.54 -11.62 -14.19
C ALA A 134 6.25 -12.58 -15.18
N GLY A 135 6.56 -13.81 -14.73
CA GLY A 135 7.19 -14.83 -15.57
C GLY A 135 8.73 -14.69 -15.63
N HIS A 136 9.38 -15.72 -16.16
CA HIS A 136 10.84 -15.87 -16.10
C HIS A 136 11.65 -14.85 -16.95
N LEU A 137 11.03 -14.21 -17.92
CA LEU A 137 11.66 -13.16 -18.72
C LEU A 137 11.53 -11.78 -18.10
N ALA A 138 10.71 -11.61 -17.06
CA ALA A 138 10.51 -10.31 -16.44
C ALA A 138 11.78 -9.76 -15.78
N ARG A 139 11.85 -8.44 -15.71
CA ARG A 139 12.85 -7.69 -14.94
C ARG A 139 12.14 -6.78 -13.97
N VAL A 140 12.43 -6.97 -12.70
CA VAL A 140 11.88 -6.15 -11.63
C VAL A 140 13.01 -5.31 -11.05
N VAL A 141 12.85 -4.01 -11.11
CA VAL A 141 13.75 -3.05 -10.45
C VAL A 141 13.04 -2.54 -9.22
N THR A 142 13.68 -2.59 -8.07
CA THR A 142 13.13 -2.09 -6.81
C THR A 142 14.10 -1.13 -6.15
N LEU A 143 13.59 -0.02 -5.62
CA LEU A 143 14.39 1.05 -5.04
C LEU A 143 14.03 1.26 -3.57
N THR A 144 15.04 1.30 -2.71
CA THR A 144 14.90 1.69 -1.30
C THR A 144 16.07 2.54 -0.85
N LEU A 145 15.85 3.35 0.17
CA LEU A 145 16.92 4.06 0.84
C LEU A 145 17.71 3.07 1.71
N ALA A 146 19.04 3.00 1.55
CA ALA A 146 19.85 2.13 2.40
C ALA A 146 19.95 2.69 3.84
N PRO A 147 20.12 1.83 4.86
CA PRO A 147 20.21 2.29 6.27
C PRO A 147 21.32 3.30 6.54
N ASP A 148 22.46 3.19 5.87
CA ASP A 148 23.58 4.12 5.95
C ASP A 148 23.33 5.45 5.21
N GLN A 149 22.27 5.50 4.40
CA GLN A 149 21.84 6.67 3.64
C GLN A 149 20.66 7.42 4.30
N HIS A 150 20.22 7.05 5.49
CA HIS A 150 19.09 7.69 6.15
C HIS A 150 19.26 9.21 6.34
N THR A 151 20.48 9.69 6.40
CA THR A 151 20.82 11.13 6.47
C THR A 151 20.55 11.88 5.16
N THR A 152 20.44 11.19 4.03
CA THR A 152 20.14 11.81 2.73
C THR A 152 18.64 12.04 2.53
N TYR A 153 17.78 11.47 3.39
CA TYR A 153 16.33 11.64 3.31
C TYR A 153 15.93 13.11 3.44
N GLN A 154 15.36 13.67 2.39
CA GLN A 154 15.03 15.09 2.30
C GLN A 154 13.56 15.36 2.60
N ARG A 155 13.27 15.84 3.80
CA ARG A 155 11.92 16.27 4.15
C ARG A 155 11.53 17.52 3.38
N GLY A 156 10.35 17.48 2.75
CA GLY A 156 9.73 18.65 2.15
C GLY A 156 8.95 19.50 3.18
N LYS A 157 8.65 20.74 2.79
CA LYS A 157 7.79 21.61 3.58
C LYS A 157 6.39 21.02 3.69
N GLY A 158 5.93 20.77 4.91
CA GLY A 158 4.59 20.21 5.19
C GLY A 158 4.51 18.68 5.23
N ASP A 159 5.63 17.96 5.10
CA ASP A 159 5.69 16.54 5.35
C ASP A 159 5.43 16.22 6.83
N ASP A 160 4.63 15.18 7.09
CA ASP A 160 4.39 14.71 8.45
C ASP A 160 5.64 13.99 8.99
N PRO A 161 6.17 14.38 10.16
CA PRO A 161 7.30 13.68 10.78
C PRO A 161 7.08 12.19 11.00
N ARG A 162 5.82 11.76 11.18
CA ARG A 162 5.46 10.35 11.34
C ARG A 162 5.70 9.55 10.07
N ASP A 163 5.42 10.14 8.90
CA ASP A 163 5.67 9.51 7.60
C ASP A 163 7.17 9.35 7.34
N THR A 164 7.98 10.36 7.73
CA THR A 164 9.45 10.24 7.70
C THR A 164 9.95 9.10 8.57
N HIS A 165 9.47 9.02 9.83
CA HIS A 165 9.89 7.97 10.75
C HIS A 165 9.49 6.58 10.22
N ALA A 166 8.29 6.44 9.67
CA ALA A 166 7.83 5.19 9.05
C ALA A 166 8.73 4.79 7.88
N ALA A 167 9.00 5.71 6.95
CA ALA A 167 9.84 5.46 5.79
C ALA A 167 11.25 4.99 6.16
N LEU A 168 11.91 5.67 7.11
CA LEU A 168 13.26 5.27 7.59
C LEU A 168 13.24 3.91 8.29
N LYS A 169 12.18 3.58 9.02
CA LYS A 169 12.02 2.27 9.65
C LYS A 169 11.80 1.16 8.62
N GLU A 170 11.02 1.44 7.58
CA GLU A 170 10.70 0.48 6.53
C GLU A 170 11.85 0.31 5.53
N SER A 171 12.78 1.25 5.45
CA SER A 171 14.00 1.15 4.64
C SER A 171 15.21 0.55 5.40
N ALA A 172 15.04 0.14 6.66
CA ALA A 172 16.13 -0.40 7.47
C ALA A 172 16.51 -1.87 7.15
N PHE A 173 15.84 -2.50 6.20
CA PHE A 173 16.13 -3.89 5.84
C PHE A 173 17.33 -4.00 4.90
N THR A 174 18.22 -4.97 5.20
CA THR A 174 19.41 -5.27 4.40
C THR A 174 19.38 -6.66 3.78
N ARG A 175 18.42 -7.48 4.21
CA ARG A 175 18.13 -8.80 3.64
C ARG A 175 16.68 -8.85 3.23
N PHE A 176 16.46 -9.20 1.99
CA PHE A 176 15.14 -9.19 1.38
C PHE A 176 14.55 -10.59 1.26
N TYR A 177 13.23 -10.67 1.23
CA TYR A 177 12.50 -11.93 1.15
C TYR A 177 12.83 -12.73 -0.13
N TYR A 178 13.16 -12.06 -1.22
CA TYR A 178 13.53 -12.69 -2.49
C TYR A 178 14.96 -13.22 -2.53
N SER A 179 15.81 -12.86 -1.56
CA SER A 179 17.21 -13.31 -1.53
C SER A 179 17.33 -14.84 -1.38
N GLY A 180 18.06 -15.47 -2.26
CA GLY A 180 18.21 -16.91 -2.32
C GLY A 180 17.05 -17.67 -2.97
N THR A 181 16.06 -16.96 -3.51
CA THR A 181 14.93 -17.57 -4.23
C THR A 181 15.22 -17.70 -5.74
N ASN A 182 14.42 -18.50 -6.43
CA ASN A 182 14.54 -18.69 -7.88
C ASN A 182 14.23 -17.45 -8.71
N VAL A 183 13.59 -16.44 -8.13
CA VAL A 183 13.27 -15.18 -8.82
C VAL A 183 14.31 -14.09 -8.57
N GLU A 184 15.24 -14.26 -7.66
CA GLU A 184 16.30 -13.28 -7.38
C GLU A 184 17.06 -12.83 -8.65
N PRO A 185 17.40 -13.71 -9.62
CA PRO A 185 18.08 -13.31 -10.85
C PRO A 185 17.29 -12.35 -11.75
N GLN A 186 15.98 -12.21 -11.52
CA GLN A 186 15.11 -11.29 -12.24
C GLN A 186 15.06 -9.90 -11.59
N ILE A 187 15.59 -9.76 -10.37
CA ILE A 187 15.43 -8.57 -9.53
C ILE A 187 16.71 -7.75 -9.51
N THR A 188 16.60 -6.48 -9.74
CA THR A 188 17.67 -5.50 -9.55
C THR A 188 17.31 -4.60 -8.37
N GLN A 189 18.09 -4.72 -7.27
CA GLN A 189 17.95 -3.84 -6.12
C GLN A 189 18.75 -2.56 -6.31
N LEU A 190 18.09 -1.43 -6.27
CA LEU A 190 18.70 -0.11 -6.20
C LEU A 190 18.65 0.44 -4.77
N PHE A 191 19.72 1.12 -4.39
CA PHE A 191 19.81 1.82 -3.10
C PHE A 191 20.01 3.32 -3.34
N GLY A 192 19.16 4.14 -2.75
CA GLY A 192 19.25 5.60 -2.87
C GLY A 192 17.95 6.29 -2.50
N ASP A 193 18.05 7.62 -2.38
CA ASP A 193 16.87 8.48 -2.24
C ASP A 193 16.16 8.57 -3.60
N SER A 194 14.86 8.23 -3.63
CA SER A 194 14.06 8.26 -4.87
C SER A 194 14.02 9.66 -5.52
N LYS A 195 14.11 10.73 -4.73
CA LYS A 195 14.20 12.10 -5.25
C LYS A 195 15.47 12.37 -6.05
N ALA A 196 16.52 11.59 -5.81
CA ALA A 196 17.80 11.70 -6.50
C ALA A 196 17.99 10.65 -7.60
N LEU A 197 16.95 9.85 -7.91
CA LEU A 197 17.02 8.83 -8.95
C LEU A 197 17.27 9.47 -10.33
N ASP A 198 18.35 9.03 -11.00
CA ASP A 198 18.53 9.33 -12.41
C ASP A 198 17.54 8.49 -13.22
N ILE A 199 16.57 9.15 -13.82
CA ILE A 199 15.54 8.50 -14.65
C ILE A 199 15.97 8.23 -16.08
N THR A 200 17.13 8.72 -16.51
CA THR A 200 17.60 8.60 -17.91
C THR A 200 17.54 7.16 -18.43
N PRO A 201 18.03 6.14 -17.70
CA PRO A 201 17.95 4.75 -18.13
C PRO A 201 16.56 4.11 -17.93
N HIS A 202 15.62 4.85 -17.36
CA HIS A 202 14.30 4.34 -16.96
C HIS A 202 13.14 4.94 -17.76
N GLN A 203 13.39 5.89 -18.68
CA GLN A 203 12.34 6.61 -19.40
C GLN A 203 11.53 5.68 -20.31
N ALA A 204 10.20 5.74 -20.21
CA ALA A 204 9.24 4.98 -21.01
C ALA A 204 9.61 3.48 -21.13
N LEU A 205 10.08 2.89 -20.03
CA LEU A 205 10.61 1.51 -20.00
C LEU A 205 9.66 0.51 -19.34
N TYR A 206 8.85 0.94 -18.39
CA TYR A 206 8.14 0.02 -17.49
C TYR A 206 6.71 -0.22 -17.92
N ASP A 207 6.31 -1.49 -17.90
CA ASP A 207 4.95 -1.96 -18.17
C ASP A 207 4.05 -1.80 -16.95
N LEU A 208 4.66 -1.91 -15.75
CA LEU A 208 3.99 -1.76 -14.47
C LEU A 208 4.93 -1.05 -13.49
N ILE A 209 4.40 -0.05 -12.79
CA ILE A 209 5.12 0.65 -11.74
C ILE A 209 4.29 0.59 -10.47
N PHE A 210 4.90 0.17 -9.36
CA PHE A 210 4.28 0.14 -8.04
C PHE A 210 4.93 1.21 -7.15
N VAL A 211 4.12 2.16 -6.67
CA VAL A 211 4.57 3.25 -5.81
C VAL A 211 4.11 2.96 -4.38
N ASP A 212 5.02 2.44 -3.58
CA ASP A 212 4.80 2.03 -2.18
C ASP A 212 5.99 2.46 -1.29
N GLY A 213 6.55 3.64 -1.58
CA GLY A 213 7.66 4.22 -0.84
C GLY A 213 7.22 5.04 0.35
N SER A 214 7.85 6.20 0.57
CA SER A 214 7.48 7.09 1.67
C SER A 214 6.09 7.70 1.50
N HIS A 215 5.31 7.74 2.57
CA HIS A 215 4.00 8.41 2.61
C HIS A 215 4.09 9.94 2.73
N ALA A 216 5.29 10.49 2.93
CA ALA A 216 5.51 11.92 2.99
C ALA A 216 5.11 12.56 1.65
N ARG A 217 4.32 13.63 1.71
CA ARG A 217 3.73 14.27 0.54
C ARG A 217 4.75 14.59 -0.54
N SER A 218 5.89 15.15 -0.15
CA SER A 218 6.93 15.55 -1.09
C SER A 218 7.58 14.36 -1.83
N TYR A 219 7.60 13.18 -1.20
CA TYR A 219 8.06 11.95 -1.82
C TYR A 219 7.00 11.38 -2.76
N VAL A 220 5.75 11.29 -2.32
CA VAL A 220 4.66 10.79 -3.18
C VAL A 220 4.52 11.65 -4.43
N GLU A 221 4.65 12.99 -4.32
CA GLU A 221 4.65 13.91 -5.47
C GLU A 221 5.85 13.63 -6.41
N SER A 222 7.05 13.43 -5.85
CA SER A 222 8.24 13.13 -6.63
C SER A 222 8.15 11.78 -7.31
N ASP A 223 7.84 10.72 -6.56
CA ASP A 223 7.78 9.34 -7.06
C ASP A 223 6.67 9.19 -8.12
N SER A 224 5.52 9.85 -7.92
CA SER A 224 4.45 9.88 -8.92
C SER A 224 4.90 10.54 -10.23
N ARG A 225 5.59 11.67 -10.14
CA ARG A 225 6.13 12.36 -11.32
C ARG A 225 7.17 11.50 -12.06
N LEU A 226 8.08 10.87 -11.32
CA LEU A 226 9.08 9.95 -11.89
C LEU A 226 8.37 8.76 -12.56
N ALA A 227 7.41 8.13 -11.88
CA ALA A 227 6.65 7.00 -12.43
C ALA A 227 5.95 7.34 -13.74
N MET A 228 5.34 8.54 -13.85
CA MET A 228 4.71 8.98 -15.10
C MET A 228 5.71 9.07 -16.27
N HIS A 229 6.95 9.52 -16.02
CA HIS A 229 8.00 9.59 -17.07
C HIS A 229 8.60 8.21 -17.41
N MET A 230 8.56 7.29 -16.46
CA MET A 230 9.13 5.95 -16.59
C MET A 230 8.17 4.96 -17.26
N LEU A 231 6.87 5.28 -17.29
CA LEU A 231 5.82 4.41 -17.80
C LEU A 231 5.83 4.32 -19.32
N LYS A 232 5.75 3.10 -19.86
CA LYS A 232 5.48 2.85 -21.30
C LYS A 232 4.07 3.31 -21.67
N PRO A 233 3.82 3.64 -22.94
CA PRO A 233 2.46 3.76 -23.46
C PRO A 233 1.67 2.45 -23.21
N GLY A 234 0.46 2.57 -22.67
CA GLY A 234 -0.37 1.43 -22.26
C GLY A 234 0.05 0.73 -20.97
N GLY A 235 1.08 1.23 -20.28
CA GLY A 235 1.51 0.71 -18.99
C GLY A 235 0.58 1.12 -17.84
N LEU A 236 0.88 0.59 -16.65
CA LEU A 236 0.09 0.75 -15.44
C LEU A 236 0.95 1.35 -14.32
N ILE A 237 0.43 2.35 -13.60
CA ILE A 237 0.95 2.77 -12.31
C ILE A 237 -0.05 2.39 -11.23
N LEU A 238 0.44 1.78 -10.16
CA LEU A 238 -0.34 1.53 -8.95
C LEU A 238 0.31 2.27 -7.78
N TRP A 239 -0.51 2.98 -7.02
CA TRP A 239 -0.12 3.55 -5.72
C TRP A 239 -0.78 2.75 -4.61
N HIS A 240 -0.02 2.52 -3.54
CA HIS A 240 -0.51 1.95 -2.30
C HIS A 240 -0.89 3.03 -1.28
N ASP A 241 -1.50 2.61 -0.18
CA ASP A 241 -1.81 3.44 0.98
C ASP A 241 -2.75 4.63 0.76
N TYR A 242 -3.64 4.56 -0.23
CA TYR A 242 -4.74 5.51 -0.35
C TYR A 242 -5.80 5.21 0.71
N ARG A 243 -5.47 5.53 1.99
CA ARG A 243 -6.23 5.16 3.19
C ARG A 243 -6.99 6.31 3.84
N GLY A 244 -7.15 7.43 3.12
CA GLY A 244 -7.84 8.61 3.59
C GLY A 244 -6.93 9.63 4.30
N PRO A 245 -7.50 10.82 4.63
CA PRO A 245 -6.73 11.99 5.04
C PRO A 245 -6.08 11.86 6.43
N TRP A 246 -6.45 10.85 7.22
CA TRP A 246 -5.97 10.70 8.60
C TRP A 246 -4.86 9.67 8.77
N ARG A 247 -4.57 8.83 7.77
CA ARG A 247 -3.57 7.77 7.89
C ARG A 247 -2.36 7.95 7.01
N ALA A 248 -2.53 8.16 5.73
CA ALA A 248 -1.46 8.44 4.77
C ALA A 248 -1.80 9.75 4.07
N ARG A 249 -1.73 10.85 4.80
CA ARG A 249 -2.18 12.17 4.33
C ARG A 249 -1.44 12.63 3.08
N GLY A 250 -0.15 12.33 2.99
CA GLY A 250 0.66 12.67 1.82
C GLY A 250 0.15 11.94 0.57
N VAL A 251 -0.06 10.63 0.66
CA VAL A 251 -0.64 9.82 -0.43
C VAL A 251 -2.02 10.34 -0.81
N TRP A 252 -2.92 10.51 0.18
CA TRP A 252 -4.26 11.00 -0.04
C TRP A 252 -4.28 12.35 -0.78
N SER A 253 -3.54 13.34 -0.28
CA SER A 253 -3.55 14.68 -0.85
C SER A 253 -2.94 14.73 -2.25
N THR A 254 -1.85 14.01 -2.47
CA THR A 254 -1.16 13.97 -3.77
C THR A 254 -2.01 13.30 -4.84
N LEU A 255 -2.59 12.13 -4.54
CA LEU A 255 -3.40 11.43 -5.54
C LEU A 255 -4.69 12.17 -5.86
N ASN A 256 -5.33 12.84 -4.90
CA ASN A 256 -6.49 13.68 -5.19
C ASN A 256 -6.14 14.93 -6.02
N ALA A 257 -4.95 15.49 -5.85
CA ALA A 257 -4.47 16.57 -6.72
C ALA A 257 -4.16 16.04 -8.13
N LEU A 258 -3.51 14.89 -8.24
CA LEU A 258 -3.20 14.24 -9.52
C LEU A 258 -4.46 13.86 -10.29
N ALA A 259 -5.51 13.45 -9.60
CA ALA A 259 -6.80 13.08 -10.18
C ALA A 259 -7.56 14.25 -10.85
N GLN A 260 -7.11 15.49 -10.65
CA GLN A 260 -7.69 16.65 -11.35
C GLN A 260 -7.25 16.72 -12.82
N SER A 261 -6.10 16.11 -13.15
CA SER A 261 -5.53 16.12 -14.52
C SER A 261 -5.39 14.73 -15.13
N HIS A 262 -5.55 13.67 -14.34
CA HIS A 262 -5.39 12.29 -14.77
C HIS A 262 -6.57 11.45 -14.30
N THR A 263 -6.97 10.47 -15.10
CA THR A 263 -8.03 9.53 -14.72
C THR A 263 -7.46 8.47 -13.78
N LEU A 264 -7.58 8.71 -12.48
CA LEU A 264 -7.20 7.74 -11.45
C LEU A 264 -8.42 6.93 -11.01
N VAL A 265 -8.20 5.66 -10.70
CA VAL A 265 -9.25 4.73 -10.26
C VAL A 265 -8.85 4.05 -8.97
N HIS A 266 -9.64 4.20 -7.92
CA HIS A 266 -9.45 3.49 -6.67
C HIS A 266 -10.07 2.08 -6.74
N ILE A 267 -9.33 1.06 -6.32
CA ILE A 267 -9.82 -0.31 -6.28
C ILE A 267 -10.58 -0.55 -4.99
N LYS A 268 -11.87 -0.79 -5.10
CA LYS A 268 -12.78 -0.99 -3.96
C LYS A 268 -12.31 -2.16 -3.07
N GLY A 269 -12.32 -1.93 -1.78
CA GLY A 269 -11.89 -2.92 -0.78
C GLY A 269 -10.38 -2.97 -0.52
N THR A 270 -9.60 -2.15 -1.20
CA THR A 270 -8.13 -2.04 -1.06
C THR A 270 -7.70 -0.61 -0.74
N SER A 271 -6.40 -0.40 -0.63
CA SER A 271 -5.80 0.94 -0.62
C SER A 271 -5.10 1.28 -1.94
N LEU A 272 -5.36 0.51 -3.00
CA LEU A 272 -4.73 0.70 -4.30
C LEU A 272 -5.47 1.72 -5.14
N VAL A 273 -4.68 2.59 -5.81
CA VAL A 273 -5.14 3.47 -6.88
C VAL A 273 -4.37 3.13 -8.14
N VAL A 274 -5.05 3.14 -9.28
CA VAL A 274 -4.49 2.77 -10.58
C VAL A 274 -4.60 3.94 -11.55
N TYR A 275 -3.56 4.07 -12.37
CA TYR A 275 -3.53 4.88 -13.58
C TYR A 275 -3.13 4.01 -14.76
N THR A 276 -3.78 4.21 -15.90
CA THR A 276 -3.41 3.64 -17.19
C THR A 276 -3.13 4.77 -18.16
N ASN A 277 -1.96 4.71 -18.81
CA ASN A 277 -1.59 5.69 -19.83
C ASN A 277 -2.30 5.41 -21.15
#